data_030763bdc98744e83ab8a2bf190adc7e
#
_entry.id   030763bdc98744e83ab8a2bf190adc7e
#
_cell.length_a   1.000
_cell.length_b   1.000
_cell.length_c   1.000
_cell.angle_alpha   90.00
_cell.angle_beta   90.00
_cell.angle_gamma   90.00
#
_symmetry.space_group_name_H-M   'P 1'
#
loop_
_entity.id
_entity.type
_entity.pdbx_description
1 polymer ?
#
loop_
_entity_poly.entity_id
_entity_poly.type
_entity_poly.pdbx_seq_one_letter_code
_entity_poly.pdbx_strand_id
1 'polypeptide(L)'
;MDQATLMDKIKTGTTLCKAIMRNGYDAYAINAPLQGLIFEKTGVFDVDIAWACDTETLFKIFPNAVPYTEEGAMAMLQENGVTLRFYSTDVEDASHPEMSQLRITPRLARLLAELQLKGQLKSSNTNDPEAKEFEDFDKAGSVKLVGLPSKTLAKNYLLAIRALRYAANFDLPVNPHTWVSIIQSANRILDYVPAREIMEEWRKVAAESMWKFVQLLFEAQLLHGLMPEIAALSCIKQERNDDGDIESVFDHTIECMKRYPEEGFSMDWYGTLATMFHDVGKLYTAEHLNGRWTFYQHHRVGAGVTRKILRRLHFTSEDIDLICHLVR
;
A
#
# COMPACT_ATOMS: atom_id res chain seq x y z
N MET A 1 -26.02 -12.44 -17.65
CA MET A 1 -25.64 -11.34 -18.56
C MET A 1 -24.54 -11.88 -19.45
N ASP A 2 -24.65 -11.63 -20.76
CA ASP A 2 -23.94 -12.39 -21.80
C ASP A 2 -22.44 -11.99 -21.85
N GLN A 3 -21.54 -12.97 -21.93
CA GLN A 3 -20.08 -12.76 -22.10
C GLN A 3 -19.75 -11.84 -23.29
N ALA A 4 -20.60 -11.84 -24.32
CA ALA A 4 -20.50 -10.95 -25.46
C ALA A 4 -20.59 -9.47 -25.08
N THR A 5 -21.47 -9.12 -24.14
CA THR A 5 -21.65 -7.75 -23.64
C THR A 5 -20.43 -7.25 -22.87
N LEU A 6 -19.79 -8.10 -22.08
CA LEU A 6 -18.55 -7.76 -21.37
C LEU A 6 -17.40 -7.51 -22.34
N MET A 7 -17.24 -8.37 -23.33
CA MET A 7 -16.20 -8.24 -24.35
C MET A 7 -16.35 -6.96 -25.17
N ASP A 8 -17.56 -6.52 -25.51
CA ASP A 8 -17.79 -5.25 -26.21
C ASP A 8 -17.43 -4.05 -25.34
N LYS A 9 -17.73 -4.10 -24.05
CA LYS A 9 -17.34 -3.05 -23.11
C LYS A 9 -15.82 -2.95 -22.91
N ILE A 10 -15.15 -4.09 -22.78
CA ILE A 10 -13.67 -4.15 -22.71
C ILE A 10 -13.06 -3.59 -24.00
N LYS A 11 -13.64 -3.94 -25.16
CA LYS A 11 -13.20 -3.43 -26.47
C LYS A 11 -13.33 -1.92 -26.58
N THR A 12 -14.41 -1.34 -26.03
CA THR A 12 -14.59 0.11 -25.96
C THR A 12 -13.45 0.77 -25.17
N GLY A 13 -13.18 0.32 -23.95
CA GLY A 13 -12.05 0.82 -23.12
C GLY A 13 -10.71 0.69 -23.84
N THR A 14 -10.43 -0.47 -24.45
CA THR A 14 -9.20 -0.70 -25.21
C THR A 14 -9.08 0.23 -26.43
N THR A 15 -10.17 0.50 -27.11
CA THR A 15 -10.18 1.40 -28.28
C THR A 15 -9.84 2.83 -27.87
N LEU A 16 -10.36 3.28 -26.74
CA LEU A 16 -10.08 4.61 -26.20
C LEU A 16 -8.63 4.75 -25.72
N CYS A 17 -8.08 3.75 -25.02
CA CYS A 17 -6.66 3.72 -24.70
C CYS A 17 -5.79 3.82 -25.98
N LYS A 18 -6.14 3.07 -27.03
CA LYS A 18 -5.45 3.14 -28.32
C LYS A 18 -5.56 4.52 -28.98
N ALA A 19 -6.69 5.22 -28.82
CA ALA A 19 -6.86 6.58 -29.34
C ALA A 19 -5.87 7.55 -28.64
N ILE A 20 -5.71 7.43 -27.33
CA ILE A 20 -4.73 8.24 -26.58
C ILE A 20 -3.30 7.91 -27.04
N MET A 21 -2.96 6.63 -27.16
CA MET A 21 -1.62 6.18 -27.58
C MET A 21 -1.28 6.63 -29.02
N ARG A 22 -2.25 6.69 -29.91
CA ARG A 22 -2.08 7.22 -31.28
C ARG A 22 -1.76 8.71 -31.30
N ASN A 23 -2.12 9.45 -30.26
CA ASN A 23 -1.76 10.85 -30.08
C ASN A 23 -0.42 11.04 -29.35
N GLY A 24 0.34 9.96 -29.14
CA GLY A 24 1.68 10.01 -28.58
C GLY A 24 1.75 10.01 -27.05
N TYR A 25 0.65 9.68 -26.38
CA TYR A 25 0.59 9.63 -24.91
C TYR A 25 0.36 8.21 -24.41
N ASP A 26 0.98 7.86 -23.30
CA ASP A 26 0.74 6.57 -22.66
C ASP A 26 -0.62 6.56 -21.96
N ALA A 27 -1.34 5.45 -22.09
CA ALA A 27 -2.63 5.22 -21.45
C ALA A 27 -2.77 3.77 -20.99
N TYR A 28 -3.24 3.60 -19.75
CA TYR A 28 -3.34 2.30 -19.10
C TYR A 28 -4.70 2.14 -18.43
N ALA A 29 -5.38 1.02 -18.68
CA ALA A 29 -6.53 0.63 -17.87
C ALA A 29 -6.05 0.23 -16.47
N ILE A 30 -6.56 0.91 -15.45
CA ILE A 30 -6.20 0.67 -14.06
C ILE A 30 -7.05 -0.47 -13.52
N ASN A 31 -6.41 -1.49 -12.93
CA ASN A 31 -7.05 -2.60 -12.22
C ASN A 31 -8.18 -3.29 -13.01
N ALA A 32 -7.98 -3.52 -14.30
CA ALA A 32 -8.96 -4.13 -15.18
C ALA A 32 -9.55 -5.46 -14.63
N PRO A 33 -8.77 -6.36 -13.99
CA PRO A 33 -9.33 -7.56 -13.37
C PRO A 33 -10.33 -7.27 -12.25
N LEU A 34 -10.04 -6.29 -11.38
CA LEU A 34 -10.95 -5.89 -10.30
C LEU A 34 -12.24 -5.30 -10.84
N GLN A 35 -12.16 -4.54 -11.92
CA GLN A 35 -13.32 -3.97 -12.57
C GLN A 35 -14.19 -5.05 -13.22
N GLY A 36 -13.57 -6.09 -13.78
CA GLY A 36 -14.27 -7.28 -14.27
C GLY A 36 -15.04 -7.99 -13.16
N LEU A 37 -14.44 -8.16 -12.00
CA LEU A 37 -15.08 -8.73 -10.83
C LEU A 37 -16.28 -7.89 -10.34
N ILE A 38 -16.12 -6.58 -10.23
CA ILE A 38 -17.20 -5.67 -9.85
C ILE A 38 -18.36 -5.80 -10.84
N PHE A 39 -18.05 -5.90 -12.13
CA PHE A 39 -19.06 -6.13 -13.16
C PHE A 39 -19.83 -7.45 -12.96
N GLU A 40 -19.14 -8.54 -12.67
CA GLU A 40 -19.78 -9.85 -12.41
C GLU A 40 -20.74 -9.78 -11.21
N LYS A 41 -20.42 -9.00 -10.18
CA LYS A 41 -21.21 -8.88 -8.96
C LYS A 41 -22.32 -7.82 -9.05
N THR A 42 -22.11 -6.74 -9.78
CA THR A 42 -23.01 -5.57 -9.80
C THR A 42 -23.68 -5.34 -11.14
N GLY A 43 -23.17 -5.93 -12.22
CA GLY A 43 -23.60 -5.65 -13.60
C GLY A 43 -23.16 -4.27 -14.12
N VAL A 44 -22.42 -3.49 -13.34
CA VAL A 44 -21.91 -2.17 -13.70
C VAL A 44 -20.45 -2.30 -14.14
N PHE A 45 -20.14 -1.89 -15.37
CA PHE A 45 -18.79 -1.91 -15.91
C PHE A 45 -18.32 -0.47 -16.16
N ASP A 46 -17.31 -0.07 -15.42
CA ASP A 46 -16.62 1.19 -15.57
C ASP A 46 -15.14 0.93 -15.81
N VAL A 47 -14.45 1.84 -16.45
CA VAL A 47 -13.00 1.72 -16.70
C VAL A 47 -12.29 2.95 -16.18
N ASP A 48 -11.33 2.74 -15.30
CA ASP A 48 -10.42 3.78 -14.88
C ASP A 48 -9.17 3.73 -15.78
N ILE A 49 -8.78 4.88 -16.32
CA ILE A 49 -7.64 5.03 -17.22
C ILE A 49 -6.65 6.00 -16.61
N ALA A 50 -5.43 5.54 -16.39
CA ALA A 50 -4.30 6.42 -16.09
C ALA A 50 -3.67 6.89 -17.41
N TRP A 51 -3.32 8.15 -17.51
CA TRP A 51 -2.74 8.71 -18.71
C TRP A 51 -1.71 9.82 -18.39
N ALA A 52 -0.72 10.00 -19.26
CA ALA A 52 0.44 10.87 -19.04
C ALA A 52 0.30 12.19 -19.83
N CYS A 53 -0.79 12.94 -19.62
CA CYS A 53 -1.01 14.20 -20.33
C CYS A 53 -1.79 15.21 -19.51
N ASP A 54 -1.83 16.45 -19.97
CA ASP A 54 -2.66 17.50 -19.38
C ASP A 54 -4.14 17.38 -19.79
N THR A 55 -5.01 17.99 -18.99
CA THR A 55 -6.46 17.96 -19.17
C THR A 55 -6.90 18.65 -20.48
N GLU A 56 -6.17 19.66 -20.95
CA GLU A 56 -6.50 20.38 -22.19
C GLU A 56 -6.36 19.46 -23.41
N THR A 57 -5.30 18.67 -23.43
CA THR A 57 -5.07 17.67 -24.48
C THR A 57 -6.11 16.55 -24.43
N LEU A 58 -6.57 16.14 -23.24
CA LEU A 58 -7.63 15.16 -23.10
C LEU A 58 -8.91 15.63 -23.80
N PHE A 59 -9.33 16.86 -23.54
CA PHE A 59 -10.55 17.41 -24.17
C PHE A 59 -10.38 17.66 -25.69
N LYS A 60 -9.15 17.81 -26.18
CA LYS A 60 -8.90 17.82 -27.64
C LYS A 60 -9.07 16.44 -28.28
N ILE A 61 -8.61 15.38 -27.58
CA ILE A 61 -8.74 14.00 -28.06
C ILE A 61 -10.18 13.51 -27.91
N PHE A 62 -10.84 13.86 -26.78
CA PHE A 62 -12.22 13.47 -26.46
C PHE A 62 -13.10 14.70 -26.20
N PRO A 63 -13.64 15.33 -27.26
CA PRO A 63 -14.47 16.53 -27.09
C PRO A 63 -15.76 16.31 -26.26
N ASN A 64 -16.21 15.07 -26.16
CA ASN A 64 -17.40 14.67 -25.38
C ASN A 64 -17.07 14.32 -23.92
N ALA A 65 -15.82 14.36 -23.53
CA ALA A 65 -15.43 14.18 -22.12
C ALA A 65 -15.85 15.42 -21.31
N VAL A 66 -16.28 15.20 -20.09
CA VAL A 66 -16.67 16.27 -19.18
C VAL A 66 -15.69 16.36 -18.02
N PRO A 67 -15.43 17.56 -17.48
CA PRO A 67 -14.65 17.70 -16.26
C PRO A 67 -15.27 16.90 -15.11
N TYR A 68 -14.44 16.16 -14.38
CA TYR A 68 -14.91 15.34 -13.26
C TYR A 68 -13.80 15.32 -12.20
N THR A 69 -14.11 15.88 -11.04
CA THR A 69 -13.12 16.09 -9.98
C THR A 69 -13.34 15.21 -8.75
N GLU A 70 -14.33 14.33 -8.79
CA GLU A 70 -14.58 13.42 -7.68
C GLU A 70 -13.54 12.28 -7.69
N GLU A 71 -13.17 11.85 -6.50
CA GLU A 71 -12.31 10.69 -6.28
C GLU A 71 -10.93 10.77 -6.96
N GLY A 72 -10.44 11.98 -7.22
CA GLY A 72 -9.14 12.21 -7.84
C GLY A 72 -9.10 12.02 -9.36
N ALA A 73 -10.23 11.80 -10.01
CA ALA A 73 -10.32 11.82 -11.46
C ALA A 73 -10.25 13.25 -12.01
N MET A 74 -9.77 13.40 -13.24
CA MET A 74 -9.71 14.70 -13.93
C MET A 74 -10.87 14.91 -14.89
N ALA A 75 -11.35 13.85 -15.51
CA ALA A 75 -12.42 13.87 -16.47
C ALA A 75 -13.18 12.53 -16.50
N MET A 76 -14.38 12.57 -17.08
CA MET A 76 -15.22 11.41 -17.30
C MET A 76 -15.77 11.43 -18.72
N LEU A 77 -15.87 10.26 -19.33
CA LEU A 77 -16.49 10.03 -20.63
C LEU A 77 -17.47 8.86 -20.53
N GLN A 78 -18.66 9.01 -21.10
CA GLN A 78 -19.58 7.89 -21.28
C GLN A 78 -19.67 7.53 -22.76
N GLU A 79 -19.34 6.28 -23.09
CA GLU A 79 -19.37 5.79 -24.45
C GLU A 79 -19.81 4.32 -24.50
N ASN A 80 -20.75 3.98 -25.37
CA ASN A 80 -21.27 2.62 -25.56
C ASN A 80 -21.70 1.91 -24.25
N GLY A 81 -22.29 2.66 -23.30
CA GLY A 81 -22.74 2.14 -22.01
C GLY A 81 -21.57 1.80 -21.04
N VAL A 82 -20.39 2.34 -21.30
CA VAL A 82 -19.22 2.26 -20.41
C VAL A 82 -18.92 3.66 -19.89
N THR A 83 -18.72 3.77 -18.58
CA THR A 83 -18.21 5.00 -17.96
C THR A 83 -16.70 4.88 -17.83
N LEU A 84 -15.98 5.82 -18.41
CA LEU A 84 -14.53 5.93 -18.31
C LEU A 84 -14.19 7.13 -17.45
N ARG A 85 -13.25 6.93 -16.51
CA ARG A 85 -12.68 8.00 -15.67
C ARG A 85 -11.21 8.10 -15.94
N PHE A 86 -10.74 9.34 -16.12
CA PHE A 86 -9.36 9.62 -16.45
C PHE A 86 -8.61 10.16 -15.23
N TYR A 87 -7.48 9.55 -14.93
CA TYR A 87 -6.60 9.91 -13.82
C TYR A 87 -5.24 10.34 -14.38
N SER A 88 -4.68 11.41 -13.82
CA SER A 88 -3.29 11.76 -14.14
C SER A 88 -2.36 10.67 -13.63
N THR A 89 -1.40 10.27 -14.43
CA THR A 89 -0.23 9.58 -13.92
C THR A 89 0.69 10.62 -13.26
N ASP A 90 1.28 10.27 -12.10
CA ASP A 90 2.42 11.02 -11.61
C ASP A 90 3.56 10.94 -12.63
N VAL A 91 4.46 11.93 -12.65
CA VAL A 91 5.61 11.95 -13.58
C VAL A 91 6.42 10.65 -13.48
N GLU A 92 6.50 10.08 -12.29
CA GLU A 92 7.14 8.80 -12.02
C GLU A 92 6.38 7.61 -12.63
N ASP A 93 5.04 7.62 -12.57
CA ASP A 93 4.20 6.59 -13.18
C ASP A 93 4.26 6.65 -14.71
N ALA A 94 4.46 7.82 -15.28
CA ALA A 94 4.66 7.99 -16.73
C ALA A 94 5.95 7.34 -17.21
N SER A 95 7.02 7.37 -16.40
CA SER A 95 8.27 6.65 -16.68
C SER A 95 8.20 5.15 -16.42
N HIS A 96 7.19 4.70 -15.63
CA HIS A 96 6.99 3.32 -15.23
C HIS A 96 5.54 2.89 -15.42
N PRO A 97 5.10 2.72 -16.66
CA PRO A 97 3.70 2.46 -17.02
C PRO A 97 3.11 1.21 -16.37
N GLU A 98 3.94 0.23 -16.06
CA GLU A 98 3.52 -0.98 -15.34
C GLU A 98 2.95 -0.69 -13.94
N MET A 99 3.30 0.42 -13.32
CA MET A 99 2.77 0.82 -12.02
C MET A 99 1.40 1.47 -12.10
N SER A 100 1.09 2.13 -13.19
CA SER A 100 -0.24 2.69 -13.41
C SER A 100 -1.33 1.61 -13.38
N GLN A 101 -0.98 0.37 -13.73
CA GLN A 101 -1.90 -0.77 -13.69
C GLN A 101 -2.17 -1.29 -12.26
N LEU A 102 -1.33 -0.95 -11.30
CA LEU A 102 -1.49 -1.32 -9.87
C LEU A 102 -2.25 -0.27 -9.07
N ARG A 103 -2.50 0.91 -9.65
CA ARG A 103 -3.17 2.01 -8.95
C ARG A 103 -4.61 1.67 -8.67
N ILE A 104 -5.00 1.62 -7.39
CA ILE A 104 -6.39 1.50 -6.98
C ILE A 104 -6.93 2.90 -6.74
N THR A 105 -7.97 3.25 -7.50
CA THR A 105 -8.63 4.54 -7.32
C THR A 105 -9.50 4.52 -6.06
N PRO A 106 -9.72 5.67 -5.39
CA PRO A 106 -10.60 5.75 -4.22
C PRO A 106 -12.00 5.18 -4.47
N ARG A 107 -12.51 5.35 -5.70
CA ARG A 107 -13.78 4.76 -6.11
C ARG A 107 -13.74 3.23 -6.09
N LEU A 108 -12.68 2.63 -6.66
CA LEU A 108 -12.54 1.18 -6.68
C LEU A 108 -12.43 0.60 -5.27
N ALA A 109 -11.64 1.26 -4.40
CA ALA A 109 -11.52 0.90 -3.01
C ALA A 109 -12.88 0.92 -2.28
N ARG A 110 -13.69 1.98 -2.49
CA ARG A 110 -15.03 2.08 -1.92
C ARG A 110 -15.95 0.98 -2.40
N LEU A 111 -15.98 0.69 -3.70
CA LEU A 111 -16.82 -0.38 -4.26
C LEU A 111 -16.43 -1.75 -3.74
N LEU A 112 -15.13 -2.02 -3.57
CA LEU A 112 -14.64 -3.26 -2.98
C LEU A 112 -15.08 -3.38 -1.52
N ALA A 113 -14.96 -2.30 -0.73
CA ALA A 113 -15.41 -2.26 0.65
C ALA A 113 -16.93 -2.47 0.76
N GLU A 114 -17.75 -1.87 -0.12
CA GLU A 114 -19.20 -2.09 -0.16
C GLU A 114 -19.55 -3.54 -0.48
N LEU A 115 -18.84 -4.18 -1.40
CA LEU A 115 -19.06 -5.58 -1.76
C LEU A 115 -18.67 -6.50 -0.59
N GLN A 116 -17.61 -6.17 0.15
CA GLN A 116 -17.22 -6.89 1.36
C GLN A 116 -18.27 -6.75 2.47
N LEU A 117 -18.76 -5.53 2.73
CA LEU A 117 -19.82 -5.28 3.73
C LEU A 117 -21.13 -5.99 3.39
N LYS A 118 -21.47 -6.12 2.11
CA LYS A 118 -22.66 -6.85 1.64
C LYS A 118 -22.47 -8.37 1.65
N GLY A 119 -21.31 -8.89 2.07
CA GLY A 119 -20.99 -10.31 2.06
C GLY A 119 -20.89 -10.92 0.65
N GLN A 120 -20.85 -10.09 -0.37
CA GLN A 120 -20.67 -10.51 -1.77
C GLN A 120 -19.18 -10.78 -2.09
N LEU A 121 -18.30 -10.27 -1.24
CA LEU A 121 -16.88 -10.60 -1.17
C LEU A 121 -16.60 -11.08 0.25
N LYS A 122 -16.16 -12.32 0.40
CA LYS A 122 -15.72 -12.82 1.70
C LYS A 122 -14.38 -12.21 2.05
N SER A 123 -14.21 -11.75 3.28
CA SER A 123 -12.91 -11.45 3.85
C SER A 123 -12.06 -12.74 3.83
N SER A 124 -10.84 -12.65 3.33
CA SER A 124 -9.91 -13.78 3.19
C SER A 124 -9.51 -14.35 4.55
N ASN A 125 -10.32 -15.23 5.12
CA ASN A 125 -9.91 -16.10 6.23
C ASN A 125 -9.58 -17.49 5.64
N THR A 126 -8.31 -17.84 5.67
CA THR A 126 -7.61 -18.89 4.95
C THR A 126 -7.93 -20.33 5.34
N ASN A 127 -9.04 -20.63 6.01
CA ASN A 127 -9.36 -21.99 6.47
C ASN A 127 -10.68 -22.57 5.95
N ASP A 128 -11.21 -22.07 4.83
CA ASP A 128 -12.47 -22.54 4.26
C ASP A 128 -12.20 -23.44 3.03
N PRO A 129 -12.75 -24.68 2.99
CA PRO A 129 -12.59 -25.58 1.84
C PRO A 129 -13.23 -25.09 0.52
N GLU A 130 -14.08 -24.07 0.57
CA GLU A 130 -14.59 -23.37 -0.62
C GLU A 130 -13.60 -22.36 -1.24
N ALA A 131 -12.40 -22.24 -0.68
CA ALA A 131 -11.35 -21.32 -1.14
C ALA A 131 -10.83 -21.57 -2.57
N LYS A 132 -11.22 -22.66 -3.23
CA LYS A 132 -10.84 -22.91 -4.64
C LYS A 132 -11.46 -21.92 -5.63
N GLU A 133 -12.65 -21.41 -5.35
CA GLU A 133 -13.24 -20.31 -6.14
C GLU A 133 -12.55 -18.96 -5.84
N PHE A 134 -11.87 -18.84 -4.71
CA PHE A 134 -11.12 -17.67 -4.29
C PHE A 134 -9.73 -17.54 -4.91
N GLU A 135 -9.09 -18.60 -5.40
CA GLU A 135 -7.80 -18.51 -6.08
C GLU A 135 -7.88 -17.61 -7.32
N ASP A 136 -8.99 -17.66 -8.06
CA ASP A 136 -9.20 -16.79 -9.22
C ASP A 136 -9.58 -15.36 -8.82
N PHE A 137 -10.18 -15.17 -7.65
CA PHE A 137 -10.48 -13.86 -7.08
C PHE A 137 -9.23 -13.16 -6.55
N ASP A 138 -8.38 -13.84 -5.78
CA ASP A 138 -7.11 -13.30 -5.28
C ASP A 138 -6.18 -12.90 -6.43
N LYS A 139 -6.18 -13.67 -7.52
CA LYS A 139 -5.47 -13.30 -8.76
C LYS A 139 -6.00 -12.02 -9.40
N ALA A 140 -7.29 -11.74 -9.26
CA ALA A 140 -7.93 -10.54 -9.81
C ALA A 140 -7.83 -9.32 -8.88
N GLY A 141 -7.74 -9.52 -7.56
CA GLY A 141 -7.77 -8.48 -6.52
C GLY A 141 -6.44 -8.18 -5.85
N SER A 142 -5.38 -8.94 -6.15
CA SER A 142 -4.08 -8.76 -5.52
C SER A 142 -3.23 -7.69 -6.19
N VAL A 143 -2.34 -7.06 -5.43
CA VAL A 143 -1.29 -6.18 -5.95
C VAL A 143 -0.29 -7.03 -6.71
N LYS A 144 -0.18 -6.82 -8.02
CA LYS A 144 0.64 -7.64 -8.92
C LYS A 144 1.48 -6.75 -9.82
N LEU A 145 2.79 -7.01 -9.89
CA LEU A 145 3.66 -6.41 -10.89
C LEU A 145 3.37 -6.99 -12.28
N VAL A 146 3.29 -6.11 -13.26
CA VAL A 146 3.00 -6.51 -14.65
C VAL A 146 4.18 -7.25 -15.26
N GLY A 147 3.90 -8.30 -16.03
CA GLY A 147 4.91 -9.15 -16.64
C GLY A 147 5.58 -10.09 -15.65
N LEU A 148 6.87 -10.38 -15.84
CA LEU A 148 7.64 -11.22 -14.93
C LEU A 148 8.18 -10.37 -13.79
N PRO A 149 7.69 -10.54 -12.53
CA PRO A 149 8.00 -9.63 -11.42
C PRO A 149 9.50 -9.40 -11.19
N SER A 150 10.33 -10.42 -11.30
CA SER A 150 11.79 -10.30 -11.14
C SER A 150 12.44 -9.41 -12.20
N LYS A 151 11.95 -9.44 -13.43
CA LYS A 151 12.44 -8.57 -14.52
C LYS A 151 11.95 -7.13 -14.37
N THR A 152 10.71 -6.98 -13.93
CA THR A 152 10.11 -5.66 -13.66
C THR A 152 10.84 -4.96 -12.51
N LEU A 153 11.08 -5.67 -11.40
CA LEU A 153 11.86 -5.13 -10.28
C LEU A 153 13.30 -4.80 -10.68
N ALA A 154 13.94 -5.60 -11.53
CA ALA A 154 15.30 -5.32 -11.98
C ALA A 154 15.42 -4.01 -12.80
N LYS A 155 14.35 -3.52 -13.38
CA LYS A 155 14.31 -2.22 -14.06
C LYS A 155 14.14 -1.06 -13.07
N ASN A 156 13.33 -1.26 -12.03
CA ASN A 156 13.06 -0.28 -10.98
C ASN A 156 12.69 -0.95 -9.67
N TYR A 157 13.61 -0.98 -8.72
CA TYR A 157 13.40 -1.60 -7.42
C TYR A 157 12.45 -0.82 -6.50
N LEU A 158 12.21 0.47 -6.74
CA LEU A 158 11.24 1.27 -5.99
C LEU A 158 9.81 0.72 -6.14
N LEU A 159 9.52 0.02 -7.23
CA LEU A 159 8.23 -0.64 -7.47
C LEU A 159 7.84 -1.63 -6.37
N ALA A 160 8.82 -2.26 -5.71
CA ALA A 160 8.57 -3.13 -4.56
C ALA A 160 7.94 -2.34 -3.40
N ILE A 161 8.51 -1.19 -3.06
CA ILE A 161 8.01 -0.33 -1.97
C ILE A 161 6.62 0.19 -2.29
N ARG A 162 6.38 0.60 -3.54
CA ARG A 162 5.06 1.03 -4.02
C ARG A 162 4.02 -0.09 -3.94
N ALA A 163 4.37 -1.30 -4.36
CA ALA A 163 3.49 -2.45 -4.27
C ALA A 163 3.06 -2.72 -2.82
N LEU A 164 4.01 -2.68 -1.87
CA LEU A 164 3.71 -2.85 -0.44
C LEU A 164 2.86 -1.70 0.11
N ARG A 165 3.10 -0.46 -0.32
CA ARG A 165 2.28 0.69 0.03
C ARG A 165 0.84 0.54 -0.46
N TYR A 166 0.63 0.13 -1.70
CA TYR A 166 -0.72 -0.13 -2.22
C TYR A 166 -1.40 -1.26 -1.46
N ALA A 167 -0.68 -2.35 -1.19
CA ALA A 167 -1.21 -3.46 -0.40
C ALA A 167 -1.65 -3.01 1.00
N ALA A 168 -0.89 -2.12 1.65
CA ALA A 168 -1.24 -1.57 2.95
C ALA A 168 -2.42 -0.60 2.88
N ASN A 169 -2.36 0.42 2.01
CA ASN A 169 -3.35 1.49 1.96
C ASN A 169 -4.75 0.99 1.55
N PHE A 170 -4.82 -0.07 0.76
CA PHE A 170 -6.08 -0.57 0.21
C PHE A 170 -6.46 -1.95 0.74
N ASP A 171 -5.75 -2.42 1.75
CA ASP A 171 -5.97 -3.72 2.40
C ASP A 171 -6.02 -4.89 1.40
N LEU A 172 -5.11 -4.89 0.43
CA LEU A 172 -5.03 -5.90 -0.62
C LEU A 172 -3.91 -6.92 -0.33
N PRO A 173 -4.10 -8.18 -0.71
CA PRO A 173 -3.01 -9.15 -0.71
C PRO A 173 -2.01 -8.84 -1.82
N VAL A 174 -0.75 -9.16 -1.60
CA VAL A 174 0.28 -9.14 -2.64
C VAL A 174 0.26 -10.47 -3.38
N ASN A 175 0.24 -10.42 -4.72
CA ASN A 175 0.30 -11.63 -5.53
C ASN A 175 1.52 -12.50 -5.15
N PRO A 176 1.39 -13.82 -5.00
CA PRO A 176 2.47 -14.70 -4.53
C PRO A 176 3.76 -14.60 -5.33
N HIS A 177 3.69 -14.50 -6.66
CA HIS A 177 4.89 -14.36 -7.51
C HIS A 177 5.56 -12.99 -7.33
N THR A 178 4.77 -11.92 -7.16
CA THR A 178 5.27 -10.59 -6.83
C THR A 178 5.93 -10.61 -5.45
N TRP A 179 5.27 -11.21 -4.46
CA TRP A 179 5.77 -11.33 -3.10
C TRP A 179 7.13 -12.04 -3.02
N VAL A 180 7.23 -13.24 -3.63
CA VAL A 180 8.48 -13.97 -3.69
C VAL A 180 9.58 -13.17 -4.36
N SER A 181 9.26 -12.46 -5.46
CA SER A 181 10.24 -11.63 -6.17
C SER A 181 10.71 -10.43 -5.34
N ILE A 182 9.85 -9.83 -4.52
CA ILE A 182 10.23 -8.76 -3.59
C ILE A 182 11.20 -9.30 -2.55
N ILE A 183 10.88 -10.42 -1.88
CA ILE A 183 11.76 -11.05 -0.88
C ILE A 183 13.12 -11.39 -1.48
N GLN A 184 13.15 -12.03 -2.63
CA GLN A 184 14.39 -12.41 -3.31
C GLN A 184 15.23 -11.20 -3.74
N SER A 185 14.59 -10.06 -3.93
CA SER A 185 15.25 -8.80 -4.31
C SER A 185 15.53 -7.86 -3.14
N ALA A 186 15.22 -8.24 -1.90
CA ALA A 186 15.30 -7.35 -0.74
C ALA A 186 16.64 -6.63 -0.60
N ASN A 187 17.77 -7.36 -0.69
CA ASN A 187 19.10 -6.76 -0.64
C ASN A 187 19.32 -5.75 -1.77
N ARG A 188 18.88 -6.07 -3.00
CA ARG A 188 19.02 -5.16 -4.16
C ARG A 188 18.15 -3.93 -4.01
N ILE A 189 16.94 -4.07 -3.46
CA ILE A 189 16.07 -2.92 -3.16
C ILE A 189 16.80 -1.97 -2.21
N LEU A 190 17.38 -2.51 -1.13
CA LEU A 190 18.13 -1.70 -0.15
C LEU A 190 19.43 -1.11 -0.71
N ASP A 191 20.10 -1.80 -1.63
CA ASP A 191 21.34 -1.33 -2.24
C ASP A 191 21.11 -0.25 -3.32
N TYR A 192 20.03 -0.37 -4.09
CA TYR A 192 19.80 0.46 -5.27
C TYR A 192 18.75 1.56 -5.08
N VAL A 193 17.85 1.44 -4.09
CA VAL A 193 16.86 2.49 -3.82
C VAL A 193 17.33 3.37 -2.68
N PRO A 194 17.55 4.66 -2.91
CA PRO A 194 17.93 5.59 -1.85
C PRO A 194 16.90 5.62 -0.71
N ALA A 195 17.36 5.66 0.53
CA ALA A 195 16.46 5.73 1.70
C ALA A 195 15.47 6.90 1.61
N ARG A 196 15.88 8.02 0.99
CA ARG A 196 15.02 9.18 0.76
C ARG A 196 13.81 8.82 -0.10
N GLU A 197 13.99 8.10 -1.22
CA GLU A 197 12.90 7.70 -2.10
C GLU A 197 11.95 6.72 -1.40
N ILE A 198 12.49 5.78 -0.61
CA ILE A 198 11.68 4.90 0.24
C ILE A 198 10.82 5.72 1.21
N MET A 199 11.39 6.76 1.81
CA MET A 199 10.66 7.61 2.75
C MET A 199 9.63 8.52 2.07
N GLU A 200 9.86 8.94 0.82
CA GLU A 200 8.86 9.64 0.01
C GLU A 200 7.64 8.75 -0.25
N GLU A 201 7.84 7.46 -0.55
CA GLU A 201 6.73 6.50 -0.65
C GLU A 201 6.07 6.23 0.71
N TRP A 202 6.84 6.14 1.79
CA TRP A 202 6.29 5.96 3.14
C TRP A 202 5.38 7.11 3.57
N ARG A 203 5.74 8.35 3.22
CA ARG A 203 4.90 9.54 3.53
C ARG A 203 3.52 9.51 2.84
N LYS A 204 3.37 8.70 1.79
CA LYS A 204 2.10 8.46 1.09
C LYS A 204 1.27 7.33 1.72
N VAL A 205 1.78 6.66 2.75
CA VAL A 205 1.02 5.66 3.51
C VAL A 205 0.04 6.37 4.42
N ALA A 206 -1.23 5.98 4.38
CA ALA A 206 -2.25 6.48 5.29
C ALA A 206 -1.92 6.09 6.73
N ALA A 207 -2.21 6.97 7.69
CA ALA A 207 -1.87 6.74 9.09
C ALA A 207 -2.46 5.43 9.63
N GLU A 208 -3.72 5.17 9.31
CA GLU A 208 -4.47 3.95 9.67
C GLU A 208 -3.91 2.66 9.04
N SER A 209 -3.17 2.78 7.94
CA SER A 209 -2.57 1.65 7.20
C SER A 209 -1.09 1.45 7.53
N MET A 210 -0.48 2.34 8.31
CA MET A 210 0.96 2.34 8.56
C MET A 210 1.42 1.05 9.27
N TRP A 211 0.65 0.52 10.22
CA TRP A 211 0.96 -0.74 10.88
C TRP A 211 1.11 -1.89 9.88
N LYS A 212 0.22 -1.97 8.88
CA LYS A 212 0.26 -3.01 7.84
C LYS A 212 1.45 -2.83 6.92
N PHE A 213 1.77 -1.59 6.56
CA PHE A 213 2.96 -1.30 5.75
C PHE A 213 4.25 -1.71 6.47
N VAL A 214 4.37 -1.38 7.77
CA VAL A 214 5.52 -1.78 8.61
C VAL A 214 5.62 -3.30 8.71
N GLN A 215 4.49 -4.00 8.91
CA GLN A 215 4.45 -5.45 8.95
C GLN A 215 4.89 -6.06 7.61
N LEU A 216 4.38 -5.55 6.48
CA LEU A 216 4.78 -6.03 5.14
C LEU A 216 6.27 -5.80 4.87
N LEU A 217 6.82 -4.65 5.26
CA LEU A 217 8.26 -4.39 5.16
C LEU A 217 9.09 -5.36 6.02
N PHE A 218 8.60 -5.71 7.20
CA PHE A 218 9.26 -6.69 8.08
C PHE A 218 9.25 -8.09 7.44
N GLU A 219 8.09 -8.56 7.02
CA GLU A 219 7.93 -9.87 6.38
C GLU A 219 8.70 -9.98 5.07
N ALA A 220 8.81 -8.90 4.29
CA ALA A 220 9.62 -8.82 3.08
C ALA A 220 11.13 -8.66 3.33
N GLN A 221 11.59 -8.67 4.58
CA GLN A 221 12.98 -8.50 5.00
C GLN A 221 13.56 -7.09 4.70
N LEU A 222 12.75 -6.15 4.29
CA LEU A 222 13.16 -4.78 3.96
C LEU A 222 13.38 -3.92 5.20
N LEU A 223 12.56 -4.12 6.23
CA LEU A 223 12.67 -3.38 7.50
C LEU A 223 14.01 -3.65 8.19
N HIS A 224 14.56 -4.86 8.02
CA HIS A 224 15.84 -5.28 8.61
C HIS A 224 17.04 -4.45 8.11
N GLY A 225 16.98 -3.94 6.90
CA GLY A 225 18.01 -3.05 6.38
C GLY A 225 17.67 -1.56 6.53
N LEU A 226 16.39 -1.20 6.44
CA LEU A 226 15.96 0.19 6.53
C LEU A 226 15.95 0.72 7.99
N MET A 227 15.38 -0.05 8.90
CA MET A 227 15.27 0.22 10.33
C MET A 227 15.56 -1.04 11.15
N PRO A 228 16.82 -1.50 11.20
CA PRO A 228 17.21 -2.71 11.91
C PRO A 228 16.83 -2.68 13.39
N GLU A 229 16.80 -1.48 14.00
CA GLU A 229 16.41 -1.32 15.39
C GLU A 229 14.95 -1.69 15.63
N ILE A 230 14.04 -1.34 14.70
CA ILE A 230 12.62 -1.73 14.79
C ILE A 230 12.45 -3.22 14.50
N ALA A 231 13.12 -3.74 13.47
CA ALA A 231 13.07 -5.16 13.17
C ALA A 231 13.61 -6.04 14.32
N ALA A 232 14.65 -5.59 15.01
CA ALA A 232 15.25 -6.31 16.14
C ALA A 232 14.33 -6.40 17.38
N LEU A 233 13.28 -5.58 17.48
CA LEU A 233 12.26 -5.70 18.53
C LEU A 233 11.54 -7.06 18.49
N SER A 234 11.54 -7.76 17.37
CA SER A 234 11.04 -9.14 17.27
C SER A 234 11.81 -10.15 18.13
N CYS A 235 13.06 -9.85 18.45
CA CYS A 235 13.91 -10.68 19.31
C CYS A 235 13.75 -10.37 20.80
N ILE A 236 13.16 -9.24 21.18
CA ILE A 236 12.94 -8.84 22.56
C ILE A 236 11.56 -9.35 23.01
N LYS A 237 11.55 -10.00 24.18
CA LYS A 237 10.34 -10.56 24.75
C LYS A 237 9.84 -9.71 25.91
N GLN A 238 8.53 -9.62 26.06
CA GLN A 238 7.87 -8.99 27.20
C GLN A 238 6.62 -9.77 27.61
N GLU A 239 6.18 -9.57 28.83
CA GLU A 239 4.92 -10.09 29.30
C GLU A 239 3.79 -9.24 28.76
N ARG A 240 2.79 -9.88 28.13
CA ARG A 240 1.63 -9.21 27.52
C ARG A 240 0.62 -8.77 28.57
N ASN A 241 0.37 -9.64 29.56
CA ASN A 241 -0.61 -9.46 30.62
C ASN A 241 -0.08 -10.04 31.94
N ASP A 242 -0.78 -9.79 33.03
CA ASP A 242 -0.51 -10.41 34.33
C ASP A 242 -0.63 -11.96 34.33
N ASP A 243 -1.23 -12.54 33.30
CA ASP A 243 -1.39 -14.00 33.10
C ASP A 243 -0.09 -14.69 32.61
N GLY A 244 0.97 -13.93 32.31
CA GLY A 244 2.28 -14.47 31.94
C GLY A 244 2.42 -14.84 30.45
N ASP A 245 1.49 -14.47 29.61
CA ASP A 245 1.62 -14.59 28.15
C ASP A 245 2.81 -13.75 27.65
N ILE A 246 3.67 -14.35 26.83
CA ILE A 246 4.87 -13.69 26.29
C ILE A 246 4.64 -13.33 24.84
N GLU A 247 4.90 -12.07 24.51
CA GLU A 247 4.89 -11.56 23.14
C GLU A 247 6.24 -10.95 22.76
N SER A 248 6.51 -10.74 21.46
CA SER A 248 7.61 -9.91 21.03
C SER A 248 7.27 -8.43 21.15
N VAL A 249 8.27 -7.60 21.44
CA VAL A 249 8.06 -6.14 21.47
C VAL A 249 7.64 -5.61 20.08
N PHE A 250 8.05 -6.28 19.01
CA PHE A 250 7.61 -5.95 17.65
C PHE A 250 6.10 -6.20 17.47
N ASP A 251 5.58 -7.37 17.87
CA ASP A 251 4.15 -7.69 17.77
C ASP A 251 3.33 -6.73 18.63
N HIS A 252 3.80 -6.42 19.85
CA HIS A 252 3.23 -5.40 20.70
C HIS A 252 3.16 -4.03 19.99
N THR A 253 4.25 -3.61 19.36
CA THR A 253 4.31 -2.34 18.63
C THR A 253 3.29 -2.30 17.49
N ILE A 254 3.15 -3.36 16.71
CA ILE A 254 2.13 -3.47 15.65
C ILE A 254 0.72 -3.37 16.24
N GLU A 255 0.43 -4.05 17.36
CA GLU A 255 -0.88 -3.97 18.01
C GLU A 255 -1.17 -2.56 18.57
N CYS A 256 -0.16 -1.88 19.13
CA CYS A 256 -0.31 -0.49 19.54
C CYS A 256 -0.62 0.44 18.36
N MET A 257 0.08 0.27 17.22
CA MET A 257 -0.18 1.05 16.02
C MET A 257 -1.60 0.81 15.45
N LYS A 258 -2.14 -0.39 15.55
CA LYS A 258 -3.53 -0.71 15.14
C LYS A 258 -4.56 0.00 16.01
N ARG A 259 -4.28 0.19 17.29
CA ARG A 259 -5.19 0.74 18.28
C ARG A 259 -5.05 2.26 18.47
N TYR A 260 -3.96 2.84 17.98
CA TYR A 260 -3.76 4.30 18.04
C TYR A 260 -4.58 5.00 16.93
N PRO A 261 -5.23 6.13 17.27
CA PRO A 261 -5.45 6.69 18.60
C PRO A 261 -6.59 5.97 19.34
N GLU A 262 -6.75 6.26 20.64
CA GLU A 262 -7.92 5.83 21.40
C GLU A 262 -9.23 6.35 20.79
N GLU A 263 -10.35 5.69 21.12
CA GLU A 263 -11.66 6.03 20.57
C GLU A 263 -11.99 7.52 20.68
N GLY A 264 -12.45 8.11 19.57
CA GLY A 264 -12.86 9.51 19.49
C GLY A 264 -11.82 10.46 18.89
N PHE A 265 -10.61 10.00 18.61
CA PHE A 265 -9.58 10.80 17.94
C PHE A 265 -9.29 10.27 16.53
N SER A 266 -8.97 11.18 15.60
CA SER A 266 -8.50 10.77 14.27
C SER A 266 -7.04 10.36 14.32
N MET A 267 -6.67 9.32 13.58
CA MET A 267 -5.28 8.94 13.38
C MET A 267 -4.51 10.06 12.67
N ASP A 268 -3.33 10.37 13.19
CA ASP A 268 -2.40 11.26 12.52
C ASP A 268 -1.09 10.54 12.20
N TRP A 269 -0.44 10.97 11.14
CA TRP A 269 0.75 10.30 10.60
C TRP A 269 1.93 10.32 11.59
N TYR A 270 2.16 11.45 12.27
CA TYR A 270 3.27 11.61 13.22
C TYR A 270 3.03 10.84 14.51
N GLY A 271 1.81 10.83 15.02
CA GLY A 271 1.43 10.07 16.20
C GLY A 271 1.55 8.57 15.96
N THR A 272 1.11 8.07 14.78
CA THR A 272 1.27 6.67 14.39
C THR A 272 2.76 6.30 14.25
N LEU A 273 3.57 7.20 13.68
CA LEU A 273 5.01 6.98 13.59
C LEU A 273 5.69 7.01 14.97
N ALA A 274 5.28 7.90 15.87
CA ALA A 274 5.78 7.93 17.25
C ALA A 274 5.41 6.64 18.00
N THR A 275 4.19 6.11 17.77
CA THR A 275 3.77 4.81 18.30
C THR A 275 4.66 3.68 17.79
N MET A 276 5.11 3.70 16.53
CA MET A 276 6.08 2.73 16.03
C MET A 276 7.42 2.76 16.80
N PHE A 277 7.84 3.93 17.28
CA PHE A 277 9.11 4.11 17.97
C PHE A 277 9.01 4.04 19.51
N HIS A 278 7.81 4.00 20.11
CA HIS A 278 7.61 4.18 21.54
C HIS A 278 8.46 3.21 22.40
N ASP A 279 8.63 2.01 21.92
CA ASP A 279 9.31 0.91 22.61
C ASP A 279 10.71 0.58 22.06
N VAL A 280 11.24 1.35 21.10
CA VAL A 280 12.56 1.07 20.51
C VAL A 280 13.69 1.06 21.53
N GLY A 281 13.53 1.78 22.62
CA GLY A 281 14.50 1.80 23.72
C GLY A 281 14.59 0.49 24.49
N LYS A 282 13.56 -0.37 24.47
CA LYS A 282 13.60 -1.69 25.09
C LYS A 282 14.72 -2.57 24.55
N LEU A 283 15.13 -2.36 23.29
CA LEU A 283 16.28 -3.06 22.70
C LEU A 283 17.58 -2.89 23.51
N TYR A 284 17.72 -1.77 24.20
CA TYR A 284 18.94 -1.38 24.92
C TYR A 284 18.80 -1.44 26.44
N THR A 285 17.58 -1.58 26.94
CA THR A 285 17.28 -1.54 28.38
C THR A 285 16.62 -2.82 28.89
N ALA A 286 16.54 -3.86 28.06
CA ALA A 286 15.97 -5.14 28.44
C ALA A 286 16.86 -5.82 29.49
N GLU A 287 16.33 -6.09 30.67
CA GLU A 287 16.97 -6.84 31.75
C GLU A 287 15.98 -7.91 32.26
N HIS A 288 16.49 -9.11 32.51
CA HIS A 288 15.70 -10.18 33.11
C HIS A 288 16.03 -10.31 34.58
N LEU A 289 15.17 -9.76 35.44
CA LEU A 289 15.37 -9.71 36.88
C LEU A 289 14.25 -10.46 37.60
N ASN A 290 14.59 -11.36 38.50
CA ASN A 290 13.63 -12.12 39.35
C ASN A 290 12.53 -12.84 38.54
N GLY A 291 12.89 -13.37 37.36
CA GLY A 291 11.94 -14.09 36.49
C GLY A 291 11.06 -13.21 35.62
N ARG A 292 11.27 -11.90 35.61
CA ARG A 292 10.49 -10.93 34.79
C ARG A 292 11.39 -10.05 33.95
N TRP A 293 10.87 -9.65 32.76
CA TRP A 293 11.52 -8.65 31.92
C TRP A 293 11.24 -7.25 32.46
N THR A 294 12.28 -6.44 32.56
CA THR A 294 12.21 -5.03 32.96
C THR A 294 12.89 -4.15 31.91
N PHE A 295 12.39 -2.93 31.76
CA PHE A 295 12.83 -2.00 30.70
C PHE A 295 12.99 -0.59 31.28
N TYR A 296 13.86 -0.43 32.28
CA TYR A 296 13.98 0.83 32.99
C TYR A 296 14.41 1.98 32.09
N GLN A 297 13.65 3.08 32.11
CA GLN A 297 13.84 4.29 31.29
C GLN A 297 13.91 4.05 29.77
N HIS A 298 13.29 3.00 29.24
CA HIS A 298 13.28 2.73 27.79
C HIS A 298 12.78 3.91 26.96
N HIS A 299 11.81 4.70 27.43
CA HIS A 299 11.29 5.88 26.75
C HIS A 299 12.37 6.96 26.53
N ARG A 300 13.26 7.19 27.52
CA ARG A 300 14.37 8.14 27.39
C ARG A 300 15.44 7.67 26.41
N VAL A 301 15.83 6.41 26.53
CA VAL A 301 16.76 5.77 25.60
C VAL A 301 16.15 5.72 24.20
N GLY A 302 14.86 5.35 24.11
CA GLY A 302 14.09 5.28 22.87
C GLY A 302 14.06 6.59 22.11
N ALA A 303 13.80 7.72 22.77
CA ALA A 303 13.85 9.03 22.12
C ALA A 303 15.22 9.35 21.51
N GLY A 304 16.32 8.93 22.19
CA GLY A 304 17.68 9.08 21.66
C GLY A 304 17.96 8.19 20.44
N VAL A 305 17.45 6.96 20.45
CA VAL A 305 17.54 6.01 19.33
C VAL A 305 16.72 6.50 18.14
N THR A 306 15.47 6.89 18.40
CA THR A 306 14.55 7.46 17.38
C THR A 306 15.20 8.63 16.66
N ARG A 307 15.84 9.55 17.39
CA ARG A 307 16.57 10.69 16.80
C ARG A 307 17.65 10.25 15.82
N LYS A 308 18.39 9.20 16.13
CA LYS A 308 19.43 8.67 15.24
C LYS A 308 18.83 8.04 13.99
N ILE A 309 17.76 7.27 14.15
CA ILE A 309 17.05 6.63 13.03
C ILE A 309 16.48 7.70 12.07
N LEU A 310 15.73 8.67 12.60
CA LEU A 310 15.08 9.71 11.80
C LEU A 310 16.09 10.60 11.06
N ARG A 311 17.26 10.88 11.67
CA ARG A 311 18.37 11.58 10.99
C ARG A 311 18.91 10.76 9.81
N ARG A 312 19.09 9.45 10.00
CA ARG A 312 19.53 8.53 8.94
C ARG A 312 18.54 8.47 7.80
N LEU A 313 17.23 8.63 8.10
CA LEU A 313 16.13 8.63 7.14
C LEU A 313 15.80 10.02 6.57
N HIS A 314 16.65 11.01 6.82
CA HIS A 314 16.55 12.37 6.30
C HIS A 314 15.25 13.13 6.66
N PHE A 315 14.74 12.92 7.88
CA PHE A 315 13.67 13.75 8.44
C PHE A 315 14.15 15.16 8.75
N THR A 316 13.24 16.12 8.72
CA THR A 316 13.53 17.50 9.13
C THR A 316 13.81 17.57 10.65
N SER A 317 14.53 18.60 11.09
CA SER A 317 14.79 18.78 12.53
C SER A 317 13.50 18.96 13.32
N GLU A 318 12.50 19.63 12.76
CA GLU A 318 11.19 19.84 13.35
C GLU A 318 10.43 18.54 13.55
N ASP A 319 10.35 17.71 12.49
CA ASP A 319 9.74 16.37 12.58
C ASP A 319 10.43 15.49 13.64
N ILE A 320 11.78 15.51 13.66
CA ILE A 320 12.57 14.74 14.61
C ILE A 320 12.29 15.16 16.04
N ASP A 321 12.23 16.47 16.31
CA ASP A 321 11.96 16.98 17.64
C ASP A 321 10.54 16.65 18.10
N LEU A 322 9.56 16.77 17.22
CA LEU A 322 8.17 16.39 17.48
C LEU A 322 8.06 14.90 17.84
N ILE A 323 8.56 14.03 16.97
CA ILE A 323 8.44 12.57 17.16
C ILE A 323 9.21 12.14 18.43
N CYS A 324 10.42 12.65 18.64
CA CYS A 324 11.19 12.32 19.83
C CYS A 324 10.55 12.84 21.13
N HIS A 325 9.79 13.94 21.07
CA HIS A 325 9.01 14.44 22.20
C HIS A 325 7.87 13.48 22.55
N LEU A 326 7.16 12.98 21.53
CA LEU A 326 6.07 12.02 21.71
C LEU A 326 6.55 10.65 22.24
N VAL A 327 7.72 10.21 21.83
CA VAL A 327 8.35 8.94 22.30
C VAL A 327 8.84 9.03 23.73
N ARG A 328 9.18 10.21 24.23
CA ARG A 328 9.75 10.45 25.56
C ARG A 328 8.72 10.51 26.67
#